data_11d5e9b4a9ea6aae20ac7249bacae492
#
_entry.id   11d5e9b4a9ea6aae20ac7249bacae492
#
_cell.length_a   1.000
_cell.length_b   1.000
_cell.length_c   1.000
_cell.angle_alpha   90.00
_cell.angle_beta   90.00
_cell.angle_gamma   90.00
#
_symmetry.space_group_name_H-M   'P 1'
#
loop_
_entity.id
_entity.type
_entity.pdbx_description
1 polymer ?
#
loop_
_entity_poly.entity_id
_entity_poly.type
_entity_poly.pdbx_seq_one_letter_code
_entity_poly.pdbx_strand_id
1 'polypeptide(L)'
;MRQLLRVLALAVVATGILVFPLAAGAGHENDPRTPNLKPMGHIFEPASLLNPAIGNPDVHTDIAFWGKYAIQGNWDGFNIRNIAAPGNPKQVGRAFCQGDQGDVVVWKNLVVRSWNSNAPGTTFCGGELVPAGFEGLHIFDISDKTSPELVGSVDLPCGSHTASAIPDRKNDRLLIYNGNSNAACPWIDIVEVPLDDPGSASLIRNEPSMHTCHDIGIILGKAMRAACAGGTGFRVFSLGGPAGGTLEDPELLYHMDEPGVTIGHSASWTWDGKVIIFGHEPGGGVAPECEATDPPLNYTYFFYNADTGAKVGSWTLPRPQSAGENCTLHNLNTVPLRKRYVLVHGSYQSGTSVVDFTNPANPRELAWSDPPPIVPTDLGGAWSSYWYNNFIYETNITEGLNIFRFTGRETAGALRLGHLNPQTQEFTIDKRKKGKRA
;
A
#
# COMPACT_ATOMS: atom_id res chain seq x y z
N MET A 1 64.76 -4.40 59.82
CA MET A 1 63.31 -4.59 59.86
C MET A 1 62.67 -3.35 59.30
N ARG A 2 62.34 -3.35 58.02
CA ARG A 2 61.70 -2.25 57.37
C ARG A 2 60.47 -2.83 56.62
N GLN A 3 59.29 -2.43 57.06
CA GLN A 3 57.98 -2.73 56.37
C GLN A 3 57.92 -1.90 55.13
N LEU A 4 57.66 -2.54 53.98
CA LEU A 4 57.27 -1.87 52.74
C LEU A 4 55.74 -1.85 52.65
N LEU A 5 55.15 -0.67 52.77
CA LEU A 5 53.78 -0.43 52.37
C LEU A 5 53.70 -0.42 50.84
N ARG A 6 52.94 -1.33 50.28
CA ARG A 6 52.48 -1.22 48.87
C ARG A 6 51.16 -0.50 48.83
N VAL A 7 51.16 0.66 48.24
CA VAL A 7 49.95 1.41 47.88
C VAL A 7 49.42 0.82 46.58
N LEU A 8 48.21 0.21 46.62
CA LEU A 8 47.48 -0.18 45.43
C LEU A 8 46.70 1.05 44.94
N ALA A 9 47.08 1.61 43.79
CA ALA A 9 46.30 2.60 43.11
C ALA A 9 45.18 1.88 42.32
N LEU A 10 43.91 2.03 42.75
CA LEU A 10 42.74 1.63 41.97
C LEU A 10 42.58 2.67 40.86
N ALA A 11 42.82 2.26 39.61
CA ALA A 11 42.38 3.04 38.44
C ALA A 11 40.89 2.78 38.22
N VAL A 12 40.08 3.74 38.53
CA VAL A 12 38.65 3.76 38.12
C VAL A 12 38.63 4.10 36.64
N VAL A 13 38.40 3.11 35.80
CA VAL A 13 38.08 3.31 34.38
C VAL A 13 36.62 3.74 34.34
N ALA A 14 36.37 5.03 34.22
CA ALA A 14 35.05 5.56 33.88
C ALA A 14 34.78 5.21 32.41
N THR A 15 34.08 4.11 32.16
CA THR A 15 33.43 3.87 30.86
C THR A 15 32.32 4.91 30.67
N GLY A 16 32.65 6.00 30.00
CA GLY A 16 31.67 6.94 29.51
C GLY A 16 30.81 6.19 28.50
N ILE A 17 29.58 5.86 28.89
CA ILE A 17 28.54 5.50 27.95
C ILE A 17 28.28 6.80 27.16
N LEU A 18 28.81 6.85 25.93
CA LEU A 18 28.38 7.80 24.93
C LEU A 18 26.91 7.46 24.63
N VAL A 19 26.01 8.08 25.37
CA VAL A 19 24.62 8.18 24.96
C VAL A 19 24.66 9.13 23.76
N PHE A 20 24.73 8.58 22.56
CA PHE A 20 24.31 9.33 21.39
C PHE A 20 22.87 9.73 21.69
N PRO A 21 22.51 11.02 21.62
CA PRO A 21 21.13 11.38 21.58
C PRO A 21 20.58 10.63 20.36
N LEU A 22 19.67 9.68 20.56
CA LEU A 22 18.73 9.31 19.51
C LEU A 22 18.26 10.66 18.98
N ALA A 23 18.61 10.97 17.74
CA ALA A 23 18.04 12.12 17.07
C ALA A 23 16.53 11.96 17.27
N ALA A 24 15.95 12.86 18.07
CA ALA A 24 14.51 12.96 18.20
C ALA A 24 14.02 13.02 16.77
N GLY A 25 13.24 12.01 16.33
CA GLY A 25 12.95 11.74 14.93
C GLY A 25 12.73 13.04 14.20
N ALA A 26 13.68 13.37 13.33
CA ALA A 26 13.46 14.39 12.33
C ALA A 26 12.41 13.77 11.40
N GLY A 27 11.14 13.92 11.75
CA GLY A 27 10.07 13.47 10.90
C GLY A 27 10.20 14.12 9.53
N HIS A 28 9.47 13.61 8.54
CA HIS A 28 9.39 14.08 7.15
C HIS A 28 9.40 15.61 6.95
N GLU A 29 9.32 16.38 8.02
CA GLU A 29 9.37 17.85 8.00
C GLU A 29 10.70 18.40 7.46
N ASN A 30 11.78 17.66 7.57
CA ASN A 30 13.11 18.08 7.15
C ASN A 30 13.60 17.40 5.86
N ASP A 31 12.84 16.45 5.31
CA ASP A 31 13.22 15.77 4.09
C ASP A 31 13.35 16.72 2.91
N PRO A 32 14.31 16.51 2.02
CA PRO A 32 14.37 17.18 0.73
C PRO A 32 13.04 17.02 -0.01
N ARG A 33 12.51 18.12 -0.53
CA ARG A 33 11.22 18.12 -1.24
C ARG A 33 10.99 19.37 -2.05
N THR A 34 10.03 19.30 -2.95
CA THR A 34 9.57 20.50 -3.66
C THR A 34 8.78 21.43 -2.72
N PRO A 35 8.88 22.77 -2.92
CA PRO A 35 8.22 23.75 -2.05
C PRO A 35 6.68 23.65 -2.02
N ASN A 36 6.06 23.03 -3.01
CA ASN A 36 4.61 22.85 -3.13
C ASN A 36 4.09 21.54 -2.51
N LEU A 37 4.98 20.68 -2.00
CA LEU A 37 4.63 19.55 -1.16
C LEU A 37 4.89 19.91 0.31
N LYS A 38 3.84 20.26 1.03
CA LYS A 38 3.95 20.75 2.40
C LYS A 38 3.79 19.61 3.40
N PRO A 39 4.74 19.36 4.30
CA PRO A 39 4.52 18.47 5.42
C PRO A 39 3.42 19.05 6.33
N MET A 40 2.54 18.20 6.80
CA MET A 40 1.38 18.58 7.63
C MET A 40 1.45 17.94 9.00
N GLY A 41 1.16 16.66 9.09
CA GLY A 41 1.16 15.90 10.32
C GLY A 41 2.00 14.65 10.20
N HIS A 42 2.29 14.08 11.35
CA HIS A 42 3.15 12.92 11.47
C HIS A 42 2.75 12.13 12.72
N ILE A 43 2.78 10.81 12.65
CA ILE A 43 2.79 9.93 13.81
C ILE A 43 4.06 9.11 13.69
N PHE A 44 5.07 9.52 14.48
CA PHE A 44 6.31 8.77 14.55
C PHE A 44 6.09 7.50 15.37
N GLU A 45 6.20 6.38 14.73
CA GLU A 45 6.16 5.05 15.30
C GLU A 45 7.27 4.25 14.61
N PRO A 46 8.50 4.36 15.14
CA PRO A 46 9.62 3.68 14.52
C PRO A 46 9.36 2.18 14.54
N ALA A 47 9.62 1.53 13.41
CA ALA A 47 9.60 0.08 13.36
C ALA A 47 10.47 -0.45 14.50
N SER A 48 9.91 -1.29 15.35
CA SER A 48 10.72 -2.00 16.33
C SER A 48 11.62 -2.93 15.54
N LEU A 49 12.93 -2.75 15.61
CA LEU A 49 13.90 -3.47 14.82
C LEU A 49 13.78 -5.00 14.92
N LEU A 50 13.09 -5.48 15.95
CA LEU A 50 12.73 -6.89 16.10
C LEU A 50 11.46 -6.99 16.95
N ASN A 51 10.42 -7.63 16.45
CA ASN A 51 9.43 -8.23 17.34
C ASN A 51 10.06 -9.43 18.03
N PRO A 52 10.30 -9.39 19.37
CA PRO A 52 10.99 -10.47 20.05
C PRO A 52 10.25 -11.82 19.97
N ALA A 53 8.94 -11.79 19.68
CA ALA A 53 8.12 -12.99 19.60
C ALA A 53 8.27 -13.74 18.27
N ILE A 54 8.51 -13.04 17.17
CA ILE A 54 8.60 -13.64 15.83
C ILE A 54 9.92 -13.36 15.10
N GLY A 55 10.79 -12.51 15.67
CA GLY A 55 12.09 -12.17 15.07
C GLY A 55 12.00 -11.27 13.84
N ASN A 56 10.81 -10.79 13.48
CA ASN A 56 10.59 -9.89 12.35
C ASN A 56 10.53 -8.43 12.79
N PRO A 57 10.96 -7.47 11.95
CA PRO A 57 10.73 -6.06 12.21
C PRO A 57 9.24 -5.72 12.11
N ASP A 58 8.78 -4.75 12.90
CA ASP A 58 7.47 -4.14 12.78
C ASP A 58 7.48 -3.15 11.60
N VAL A 59 7.19 -3.65 10.41
CA VAL A 59 7.20 -2.92 9.15
C VAL A 59 5.82 -2.32 8.91
N HIS A 60 5.74 -1.00 8.76
CA HIS A 60 4.50 -0.35 8.34
C HIS A 60 4.24 -0.59 6.85
N THR A 61 3.00 -0.97 6.54
CA THR A 61 2.61 -1.39 5.18
C THR A 61 1.52 -0.50 4.61
N ASP A 62 0.47 -1.05 4.02
CA ASP A 62 -0.53 -0.30 3.30
C ASP A 62 -1.53 0.45 4.21
N ILE A 63 -2.40 1.27 3.64
CA ILE A 63 -3.33 2.11 4.37
C ILE A 63 -4.67 2.27 3.64
N ALA A 64 -5.76 2.10 4.36
CA ALA A 64 -7.11 2.33 3.88
C ALA A 64 -7.84 3.39 4.72
N PHE A 65 -8.94 3.95 4.19
CA PHE A 65 -9.59 5.12 4.80
C PHE A 65 -11.09 4.93 4.94
N TRP A 66 -11.63 5.32 6.11
CA TRP A 66 -13.07 5.41 6.33
C TRP A 66 -13.42 6.69 7.10
N GLY A 67 -14.00 7.66 6.40
CA GLY A 67 -14.35 8.97 6.96
C GLY A 67 -13.14 9.71 7.50
N LYS A 68 -13.07 9.87 8.80
CA LYS A 68 -11.98 10.53 9.52
C LYS A 68 -10.92 9.55 10.08
N TYR A 69 -11.00 8.29 9.72
CA TYR A 69 -10.07 7.28 10.17
C TYR A 69 -9.23 6.77 9.00
N ALA A 70 -7.96 6.57 9.27
CA ALA A 70 -7.04 5.80 8.43
C ALA A 70 -6.68 4.52 9.19
N ILE A 71 -6.72 3.40 8.49
CA ILE A 71 -6.31 2.09 8.98
C ILE A 71 -4.97 1.79 8.33
N GLN A 72 -3.91 1.80 9.12
CA GLN A 72 -2.55 1.58 8.68
C GLN A 72 -2.08 0.19 9.08
N GLY A 73 -1.80 -0.66 8.10
CA GLY A 73 -1.27 -2.00 8.29
C GLY A 73 0.17 -2.01 8.76
N ASN A 74 0.56 -3.10 9.39
CA ASN A 74 1.94 -3.42 9.73
C ASN A 74 2.09 -4.94 9.96
N TRP A 75 3.33 -5.42 10.09
CA TRP A 75 3.59 -6.84 10.29
C TRP A 75 3.13 -7.38 11.65
N ASP A 76 2.87 -6.51 12.62
CA ASP A 76 2.30 -6.89 13.92
C ASP A 76 0.80 -6.64 14.03
N GLY A 77 0.11 -6.25 12.94
CA GLY A 77 -1.32 -5.98 12.95
C GLY A 77 -1.73 -4.76 12.14
N PHE A 78 -2.46 -3.85 12.75
CA PHE A 78 -2.79 -2.55 12.16
C PHE A 78 -3.06 -1.48 13.22
N ASN A 79 -2.89 -0.25 12.82
CA ASN A 79 -3.17 0.93 13.63
C ASN A 79 -4.40 1.68 13.12
N ILE A 80 -5.21 2.20 14.03
CA ILE A 80 -6.34 3.08 13.72
C ILE A 80 -5.92 4.51 14.04
N ARG A 81 -5.88 5.37 13.02
CA ARG A 81 -5.44 6.77 13.11
C ARG A 81 -6.64 7.69 12.90
N ASN A 82 -6.87 8.62 13.82
CA ASN A 82 -7.83 9.71 13.58
C ASN A 82 -7.12 10.83 12.81
N ILE A 83 -7.56 11.05 11.57
CA ILE A 83 -7.03 12.03 10.62
C ILE A 83 -7.99 13.22 10.40
N ALA A 84 -8.95 13.45 11.31
CA ALA A 84 -9.87 14.59 11.20
C ALA A 84 -9.13 15.94 11.17
N ALA A 85 -7.98 16.03 11.83
CA ALA A 85 -7.04 17.13 11.78
C ALA A 85 -5.72 16.64 11.20
N PRO A 86 -5.50 16.69 9.88
CA PRO A 86 -4.30 16.12 9.24
C PRO A 86 -2.98 16.73 9.72
N GLY A 87 -2.99 17.95 10.26
CA GLY A 87 -1.82 18.57 10.91
C GLY A 87 -1.55 18.07 12.34
N ASN A 88 -2.42 17.25 12.90
CA ASN A 88 -2.29 16.69 14.26
C ASN A 88 -3.03 15.34 14.34
N PRO A 89 -2.61 14.34 13.54
CA PRO A 89 -3.22 13.01 13.56
C PRO A 89 -3.03 12.35 14.93
N LYS A 90 -3.91 11.43 15.29
CA LYS A 90 -3.88 10.75 16.58
C LYS A 90 -4.03 9.26 16.44
N GLN A 91 -3.21 8.49 17.14
CA GLN A 91 -3.47 7.08 17.40
C GLN A 91 -4.77 6.95 18.20
N VAL A 92 -5.67 6.08 17.76
CA VAL A 92 -6.94 5.79 18.44
C VAL A 92 -6.95 4.39 19.00
N GLY A 93 -6.52 3.43 18.22
CA GLY A 93 -6.46 2.03 18.58
C GLY A 93 -5.45 1.25 17.77
N ARG A 94 -5.24 0.01 18.15
CA ARG A 94 -4.36 -0.95 17.48
C ARG A 94 -4.96 -2.34 17.60
N ALA A 95 -4.92 -3.12 16.52
CA ALA A 95 -5.06 -4.57 16.58
C ALA A 95 -3.68 -5.19 16.59
N PHE A 96 -3.51 -6.22 17.42
CA PHE A 96 -2.29 -7.02 17.43
C PHE A 96 -2.55 -8.32 16.68
N CYS A 97 -1.75 -8.59 15.64
CA CYS A 97 -1.89 -9.73 14.77
C CYS A 97 -0.55 -10.03 14.10
N GLN A 98 0.25 -10.87 14.73
CA GLN A 98 1.66 -11.10 14.40
C GLN A 98 1.82 -11.91 13.12
N GLY A 99 2.11 -11.27 12.03
CA GLY A 99 2.38 -11.91 10.74
C GLY A 99 2.69 -10.86 9.69
N ASP A 100 3.42 -11.24 8.67
CA ASP A 100 3.89 -10.34 7.63
C ASP A 100 2.78 -9.84 6.70
N GLN A 101 3.19 -9.01 5.74
CA GLN A 101 2.42 -8.19 4.81
C GLN A 101 1.52 -7.17 5.49
N GLY A 102 0.45 -7.59 6.15
CA GLY A 102 -0.41 -6.66 6.85
C GLY A 102 -1.13 -5.67 5.93
N ASP A 103 -1.33 -5.99 4.64
CA ASP A 103 -2.22 -5.21 3.78
C ASP A 103 -3.62 -5.17 4.37
N VAL A 104 -4.30 -4.03 4.24
CA VAL A 104 -5.58 -3.78 4.90
C VAL A 104 -6.60 -3.17 3.96
N VAL A 105 -7.82 -3.68 4.04
CA VAL A 105 -9.00 -3.03 3.47
C VAL A 105 -10.02 -2.73 4.56
N VAL A 106 -10.79 -1.66 4.40
CA VAL A 106 -11.80 -1.23 5.37
C VAL A 106 -13.18 -1.08 4.75
N TRP A 107 -14.21 -1.56 5.44
CA TRP A 107 -15.59 -1.34 5.04
C TRP A 107 -16.47 -1.08 6.27
N LYS A 108 -16.90 0.16 6.45
CA LYS A 108 -17.63 0.59 7.64
C LYS A 108 -16.83 0.30 8.92
N ASN A 109 -17.25 -0.70 9.68
CA ASN A 109 -16.61 -1.14 10.91
C ASN A 109 -15.82 -2.46 10.75
N LEU A 110 -15.64 -2.93 9.52
CA LEU A 110 -14.84 -4.13 9.28
C LEU A 110 -13.49 -3.76 8.70
N VAL A 111 -12.45 -4.44 9.16
CA VAL A 111 -11.11 -4.46 8.58
C VAL A 111 -10.79 -5.89 8.19
N VAL A 112 -10.33 -6.08 6.95
CA VAL A 112 -9.75 -7.35 6.52
C VAL A 112 -8.26 -7.13 6.37
N ARG A 113 -7.46 -8.00 6.97
CA ARG A 113 -6.00 -7.93 7.01
C ARG A 113 -5.39 -9.16 6.38
N SER A 114 -4.39 -8.94 5.53
CA SER A 114 -3.62 -9.98 4.84
C SER A 114 -2.52 -10.59 5.73
N TRP A 115 -2.28 -11.88 5.54
CA TRP A 115 -1.17 -12.63 6.13
C TRP A 115 -0.57 -13.56 5.08
N ASN A 116 0.71 -13.37 4.74
CA ASN A 116 1.33 -13.96 3.55
C ASN A 116 2.26 -15.15 3.80
N SER A 117 2.80 -15.32 5.01
CA SER A 117 3.76 -16.39 5.31
C SER A 117 3.19 -17.41 6.30
N ASN A 118 3.60 -18.66 6.14
CA ASN A 118 3.20 -19.75 7.04
C ASN A 118 3.40 -19.40 8.51
N ALA A 119 2.31 -19.36 9.26
CA ALA A 119 2.35 -19.10 10.69
C ALA A 119 3.14 -20.21 11.41
N PRO A 120 4.04 -19.87 12.35
CA PRO A 120 4.82 -20.87 13.06
C PRO A 120 4.05 -21.63 14.14
N GLY A 121 2.78 -21.27 14.40
CA GLY A 121 1.96 -21.87 15.48
C GLY A 121 2.32 -21.37 16.88
N THR A 122 3.07 -20.27 16.96
CA THR A 122 3.45 -19.61 18.23
C THR A 122 3.08 -18.13 18.25
N THR A 123 2.47 -17.64 17.19
CA THR A 123 2.03 -16.26 17.01
C THR A 123 0.57 -16.09 17.37
N PHE A 124 0.18 -14.86 17.67
CA PHE A 124 -1.17 -14.51 18.09
C PHE A 124 -1.79 -13.46 17.16
N CYS A 125 -3.09 -13.54 16.97
CA CYS A 125 -3.89 -12.55 16.27
C CYS A 125 -5.17 -12.29 17.07
N GLY A 126 -5.44 -11.02 17.42
CA GLY A 126 -6.62 -10.68 18.24
C GLY A 126 -6.67 -11.35 19.61
N GLY A 127 -5.54 -11.81 20.14
CA GLY A 127 -5.46 -12.56 21.39
C GLY A 127 -5.60 -14.07 21.24
N GLU A 128 -5.88 -14.59 20.05
CA GLU A 128 -6.00 -16.01 19.75
C GLU A 128 -4.70 -16.57 19.14
N LEU A 129 -4.37 -17.82 19.48
CA LEU A 129 -3.22 -18.52 18.89
C LEU A 129 -3.52 -18.85 17.42
N VAL A 130 -2.65 -18.41 16.53
CA VAL A 130 -2.77 -18.73 15.11
C VAL A 130 -2.25 -20.15 14.86
N PRO A 131 -3.02 -21.02 14.20
CA PRO A 131 -2.59 -22.38 13.89
C PRO A 131 -1.30 -22.39 13.06
N ALA A 132 -0.45 -23.40 13.30
CA ALA A 132 0.74 -23.59 12.47
C ALA A 132 0.35 -23.84 11.01
N GLY A 133 1.03 -23.18 10.09
CA GLY A 133 0.75 -23.28 8.66
C GLY A 133 -0.35 -22.36 8.13
N PHE A 134 -1.03 -21.61 8.99
CA PHE A 134 -2.03 -20.64 8.56
C PHE A 134 -1.38 -19.56 7.69
N GLU A 135 -2.02 -19.26 6.57
CA GLU A 135 -1.84 -18.08 5.72
C GLU A 135 -3.22 -17.60 5.30
N GLY A 136 -3.42 -16.31 5.01
CA GLY A 136 -4.71 -15.87 4.50
C GLY A 136 -5.22 -14.56 5.09
N LEU A 137 -6.48 -14.52 5.50
CA LEU A 137 -7.15 -13.30 5.92
C LEU A 137 -7.64 -13.39 7.38
N HIS A 138 -7.48 -12.28 8.10
CA HIS A 138 -8.13 -12.05 9.38
C HIS A 138 -9.14 -10.91 9.26
N ILE A 139 -10.31 -11.07 9.87
CA ILE A 139 -11.41 -10.10 9.83
C ILE A 139 -11.62 -9.54 11.23
N PHE A 140 -11.61 -8.22 11.34
CA PHE A 140 -11.79 -7.52 12.60
C PHE A 140 -13.03 -6.62 12.56
N ASP A 141 -13.81 -6.64 13.65
CA ASP A 141 -14.76 -5.58 13.96
C ASP A 141 -14.04 -4.43 14.67
N ILE A 142 -14.20 -3.25 14.13
CA ILE A 142 -13.66 -2.01 14.67
C ILE A 142 -14.78 -1.03 15.05
N SER A 143 -15.95 -1.50 15.47
CA SER A 143 -17.04 -0.66 15.97
C SER A 143 -16.57 0.18 17.13
N ASP A 144 -15.86 -0.41 18.06
CA ASP A 144 -15.00 0.32 19.01
C ASP A 144 -13.60 0.50 18.39
N LYS A 145 -13.30 1.72 17.96
CA LYS A 145 -12.00 2.05 17.37
C LYS A 145 -10.83 1.91 18.34
N THR A 146 -11.10 1.84 19.65
CA THR A 146 -10.06 1.70 20.69
C THR A 146 -9.76 0.24 21.02
N SER A 147 -10.64 -0.67 20.63
CA SER A 147 -10.55 -2.11 20.94
C SER A 147 -11.02 -2.94 19.74
N PRO A 148 -10.23 -3.06 18.67
CA PRO A 148 -10.55 -3.98 17.56
C PRO A 148 -10.71 -5.41 18.05
N GLU A 149 -11.74 -6.09 17.55
CA GLU A 149 -12.04 -7.49 17.90
C GLU A 149 -11.86 -8.39 16.67
N LEU A 150 -11.11 -9.49 16.80
CA LEU A 150 -11.04 -10.52 15.78
C LEU A 150 -12.38 -11.26 15.73
N VAL A 151 -13.05 -11.23 14.57
CA VAL A 151 -14.37 -11.88 14.40
C VAL A 151 -14.35 -13.04 13.42
N GLY A 152 -13.29 -13.20 12.64
CA GLY A 152 -13.15 -14.30 11.70
C GLY A 152 -11.77 -14.40 11.07
N SER A 153 -11.51 -15.55 10.45
CA SER A 153 -10.32 -15.81 9.66
C SER A 153 -10.64 -16.77 8.51
N VAL A 154 -9.90 -16.63 7.41
CA VAL A 154 -10.00 -17.53 6.27
C VAL A 154 -8.60 -18.01 5.91
N ASP A 155 -8.38 -19.32 6.04
CA ASP A 155 -7.13 -19.98 5.67
C ASP A 155 -7.08 -20.13 4.14
N LEU A 156 -5.99 -19.64 3.53
CA LEU A 156 -5.81 -19.60 2.08
C LEU A 156 -4.48 -20.25 1.73
N PRO A 157 -4.49 -21.40 1.02
CA PRO A 157 -3.27 -22.18 0.75
C PRO A 157 -2.16 -21.47 -0.01
N CYS A 158 -2.48 -20.34 -0.64
CA CYS A 158 -1.52 -19.48 -1.34
C CYS A 158 -1.20 -18.19 -0.56
N GLY A 159 -1.65 -18.08 0.66
CA GLY A 159 -1.49 -16.90 1.50
C GLY A 159 -2.27 -15.69 1.02
N SER A 160 -2.07 -14.56 1.68
CA SER A 160 -2.64 -13.28 1.28
C SER A 160 -1.56 -12.21 1.30
N HIS A 161 -1.12 -11.80 0.10
CA HIS A 161 -0.15 -10.73 -0.06
C HIS A 161 -0.84 -9.36 -0.13
N THR A 162 -1.84 -9.23 -1.01
CA THR A 162 -2.65 -8.03 -1.17
C THR A 162 -4.14 -8.38 -1.20
N ALA A 163 -4.98 -7.45 -0.78
CA ALA A 163 -6.41 -7.63 -0.76
C ALA A 163 -7.12 -6.46 -1.44
N SER A 164 -8.02 -6.75 -2.38
CA SER A 164 -8.87 -5.76 -3.04
C SER A 164 -10.34 -6.01 -2.72
N ALA A 165 -10.96 -5.09 -1.98
CA ALA A 165 -12.35 -5.25 -1.55
C ALA A 165 -13.35 -4.74 -2.59
N ILE A 166 -14.32 -5.57 -2.93
CA ILE A 166 -15.44 -5.22 -3.80
C ILE A 166 -16.73 -5.22 -2.98
N PRO A 167 -17.37 -4.08 -2.74
CA PRO A 167 -18.66 -4.04 -2.05
C PRO A 167 -19.78 -4.54 -2.97
N ASP A 168 -20.29 -5.73 -2.72
CA ASP A 168 -21.48 -6.27 -3.36
C ASP A 168 -22.72 -5.92 -2.52
N ARG A 169 -23.17 -4.66 -2.69
CA ARG A 169 -24.29 -4.10 -1.92
C ARG A 169 -25.62 -4.79 -2.17
N LYS A 170 -25.76 -5.50 -3.28
CA LYS A 170 -26.99 -6.22 -3.62
C LYS A 170 -27.14 -7.47 -2.74
N ASN A 171 -26.04 -8.10 -2.41
CA ASN A 171 -26.00 -9.33 -1.63
C ASN A 171 -25.52 -9.11 -0.20
N ASP A 172 -25.37 -7.84 0.24
CA ASP A 172 -24.93 -7.40 1.57
C ASP A 172 -23.62 -8.07 2.05
N ARG A 173 -22.61 -8.08 1.16
CA ARG A 173 -21.32 -8.71 1.40
C ARG A 173 -20.16 -7.91 0.81
N LEU A 174 -18.95 -8.21 1.25
CA LEU A 174 -17.72 -7.89 0.53
C LEU A 174 -17.22 -9.14 -0.21
N LEU A 175 -16.72 -8.95 -1.41
CA LEU A 175 -15.84 -9.91 -2.05
C LEU A 175 -14.41 -9.38 -1.95
N ILE A 176 -13.51 -10.22 -1.48
CA ILE A 176 -12.09 -9.91 -1.41
C ILE A 176 -11.40 -10.69 -2.53
N TYR A 177 -10.83 -9.95 -3.48
CA TYR A 177 -9.92 -10.52 -4.47
C TYR A 177 -8.54 -10.53 -3.83
N ASN A 178 -8.07 -11.72 -3.52
CA ASN A 178 -6.85 -11.96 -2.78
C ASN A 178 -5.68 -12.24 -3.73
N GLY A 179 -4.80 -11.25 -3.91
CA GLY A 179 -3.54 -11.43 -4.62
C GLY A 179 -2.53 -12.19 -3.75
N ASN A 180 -1.58 -12.85 -4.39
CA ASN A 180 -0.50 -13.54 -3.71
C ASN A 180 0.84 -13.27 -4.41
N SER A 181 1.94 -13.33 -3.65
CA SER A 181 3.30 -13.19 -4.18
C SER A 181 3.93 -14.52 -4.60
N ASN A 182 3.24 -15.63 -4.37
CA ASN A 182 3.73 -16.96 -4.70
C ASN A 182 3.50 -17.27 -6.18
N ALA A 183 4.54 -17.15 -7.00
CA ALA A 183 4.48 -17.43 -8.44
C ALA A 183 4.09 -18.90 -8.77
N ALA A 184 4.17 -19.82 -7.81
CA ALA A 184 3.74 -21.19 -7.97
C ALA A 184 2.22 -21.35 -7.74
N CYS A 185 1.54 -20.34 -7.18
CA CYS A 185 0.11 -20.42 -6.96
C CYS A 185 -0.65 -20.25 -8.28
N PRO A 186 -1.46 -21.25 -8.69
CA PRO A 186 -2.07 -21.28 -10.01
C PRO A 186 -3.39 -20.48 -10.10
N TRP A 187 -3.77 -19.70 -9.08
CA TRP A 187 -5.00 -18.91 -9.02
C TRP A 187 -4.87 -17.73 -8.07
N ILE A 188 -5.88 -16.87 -8.05
CA ILE A 188 -6.18 -16.03 -6.87
C ILE A 188 -7.37 -16.60 -6.12
N ASP A 189 -7.52 -16.19 -4.87
CA ASP A 189 -8.68 -16.56 -4.06
C ASP A 189 -9.72 -15.43 -4.08
N ILE A 190 -10.99 -15.79 -4.26
CA ILE A 190 -12.12 -14.88 -4.07
C ILE A 190 -12.81 -15.30 -2.78
N VAL A 191 -12.77 -14.43 -1.80
CA VAL A 191 -13.33 -14.65 -0.46
C VAL A 191 -14.59 -13.81 -0.31
N GLU A 192 -15.66 -14.44 0.21
CA GLU A 192 -16.88 -13.75 0.65
C GLU A 192 -16.77 -13.40 2.12
N VAL A 193 -17.12 -12.16 2.46
CA VAL A 193 -17.30 -11.67 3.82
C VAL A 193 -18.72 -11.15 3.96
N PRO A 194 -19.68 -11.92 4.52
CA PRO A 194 -21.03 -11.45 4.78
C PRO A 194 -21.01 -10.27 5.76
N LEU A 195 -21.79 -9.21 5.49
CA LEU A 195 -21.74 -8.01 6.32
C LEU A 195 -22.59 -8.12 7.60
N ASP A 196 -23.53 -9.03 7.64
CA ASP A 196 -24.37 -9.34 8.81
C ASP A 196 -23.75 -10.41 9.73
N ASP A 197 -22.85 -11.25 9.19
CA ASP A 197 -22.09 -12.26 9.94
C ASP A 197 -20.65 -12.39 9.40
N PRO A 198 -19.75 -11.41 9.66
CA PRO A 198 -18.39 -11.44 9.14
C PRO A 198 -17.55 -12.64 9.61
N GLY A 199 -17.95 -13.26 10.74
CA GLY A 199 -17.31 -14.48 11.25
C GLY A 199 -17.52 -15.71 10.36
N SER A 200 -18.53 -15.70 9.48
CA SER A 200 -18.80 -16.78 8.52
C SER A 200 -18.06 -16.60 7.19
N ALA A 201 -17.11 -15.66 7.11
CA ALA A 201 -16.32 -15.44 5.91
C ALA A 201 -15.69 -16.73 5.37
N SER A 202 -15.69 -16.90 4.05
CA SER A 202 -15.23 -18.15 3.44
C SER A 202 -14.68 -17.95 2.02
N LEU A 203 -13.76 -18.82 1.63
CA LEU A 203 -13.31 -18.95 0.26
C LEU A 203 -14.46 -19.46 -0.61
N ILE A 204 -14.87 -18.71 -1.62
CA ILE A 204 -15.95 -19.13 -2.52
C ILE A 204 -15.44 -19.55 -3.90
N ARG A 205 -14.23 -19.13 -4.28
CA ARG A 205 -13.67 -19.49 -5.58
C ARG A 205 -12.15 -19.38 -5.59
N ASN A 206 -11.50 -20.33 -6.27
CA ASN A 206 -10.15 -20.22 -6.79
C ASN A 206 -10.25 -19.80 -8.26
N GLU A 207 -9.70 -18.64 -8.63
CA GLU A 207 -9.84 -18.08 -10.00
C GLU A 207 -8.53 -18.24 -10.78
N PRO A 208 -8.42 -19.29 -11.62
CA PRO A 208 -7.17 -19.63 -12.29
C PRO A 208 -6.80 -18.67 -13.42
N SER A 209 -7.75 -17.96 -14.01
CA SER A 209 -7.45 -16.99 -15.06
C SER A 209 -6.70 -15.77 -14.52
N MET A 210 -6.78 -15.54 -13.22
CA MET A 210 -6.09 -14.47 -12.49
C MET A 210 -4.83 -14.96 -11.75
N HIS A 211 -4.25 -16.09 -12.15
CA HIS A 211 -3.00 -16.58 -11.54
C HIS A 211 -1.87 -15.55 -11.62
N THR A 212 -0.97 -15.58 -10.66
CA THR A 212 0.16 -14.64 -10.55
C THR A 212 -0.22 -13.17 -10.36
N CYS A 213 -1.47 -12.84 -10.04
CA CYS A 213 -1.82 -11.47 -9.66
C CYS A 213 -1.15 -11.12 -8.34
N HIS A 214 -0.32 -10.06 -8.39
CA HIS A 214 0.21 -9.42 -7.19
C HIS A 214 -0.83 -8.41 -6.70
N ASP A 215 -0.93 -7.22 -7.30
CA ASP A 215 -2.00 -6.27 -7.01
C ASP A 215 -3.13 -6.36 -8.03
N ILE A 216 -4.35 -6.14 -7.54
CA ILE A 216 -5.55 -6.15 -8.37
C ILE A 216 -6.27 -4.82 -8.25
N GLY A 217 -6.08 -3.95 -9.22
CA GLY A 217 -6.80 -2.67 -9.29
C GLY A 217 -8.21 -2.86 -9.82
N ILE A 218 -9.21 -2.41 -9.06
CA ILE A 218 -10.64 -2.57 -9.37
C ILE A 218 -11.27 -1.22 -9.68
N ILE A 219 -12.08 -1.18 -10.72
CA ILE A 219 -12.93 -0.04 -11.03
C ILE A 219 -14.36 -0.51 -11.31
N LEU A 220 -15.30 -0.08 -10.48
CA LEU A 220 -16.71 -0.38 -10.59
C LEU A 220 -17.47 0.71 -11.38
N GLY A 221 -18.74 0.89 -11.10
CA GLY A 221 -19.60 1.86 -11.79
C GLY A 221 -19.86 1.47 -13.24
N LYS A 222 -19.48 2.31 -14.19
CA LYS A 222 -19.70 2.03 -15.62
C LYS A 222 -18.63 1.15 -16.23
N ALA A 223 -17.46 1.06 -15.61
CA ALA A 223 -16.35 0.28 -16.14
C ALA A 223 -16.47 -1.21 -15.80
N MET A 224 -16.79 -1.55 -14.56
CA MET A 224 -16.92 -2.93 -14.08
C MET A 224 -15.74 -3.81 -14.53
N ARG A 225 -14.50 -3.41 -14.11
CA ARG A 225 -13.26 -4.07 -14.52
C ARG A 225 -12.31 -4.29 -13.36
N ALA A 226 -11.48 -5.32 -13.48
CA ALA A 226 -10.29 -5.53 -12.69
C ALA A 226 -9.06 -5.54 -13.59
N ALA A 227 -7.94 -5.00 -13.10
CA ALA A 227 -6.64 -5.11 -13.71
C ALA A 227 -5.72 -5.85 -12.73
N CYS A 228 -5.26 -7.01 -13.12
CA CYS A 228 -4.39 -7.89 -12.36
C CYS A 228 -2.96 -7.69 -12.85
N ALA A 229 -2.11 -7.07 -12.06
CA ALA A 229 -0.67 -6.99 -12.33
C ALA A 229 0.02 -8.27 -11.83
N GLY A 230 0.93 -8.82 -12.62
CA GLY A 230 1.67 -10.02 -12.24
C GLY A 230 2.49 -10.60 -13.39
N GLY A 231 3.52 -11.35 -13.05
CA GLY A 231 4.42 -11.90 -14.06
C GLY A 231 5.08 -10.81 -14.90
N THR A 232 5.01 -10.90 -16.22
CA THR A 232 5.65 -9.99 -17.17
C THR A 232 4.77 -8.79 -17.58
N GLY A 233 3.57 -8.65 -16.96
CA GLY A 233 2.65 -7.60 -17.37
C GLY A 233 1.38 -7.53 -16.53
N PHE A 234 0.25 -7.37 -17.19
CA PHE A 234 -1.05 -7.34 -16.54
C PHE A 234 -2.15 -7.94 -17.41
N ARG A 235 -3.23 -8.36 -16.75
CA ARG A 235 -4.46 -8.85 -17.39
C ARG A 235 -5.63 -7.97 -17.00
N VAL A 236 -6.58 -7.80 -17.90
CA VAL A 236 -7.81 -7.04 -17.65
C VAL A 236 -9.01 -7.94 -17.75
N PHE A 237 -9.88 -7.84 -16.76
CA PHE A 237 -11.08 -8.66 -16.63
C PHE A 237 -12.33 -7.79 -16.61
N SER A 238 -13.43 -8.30 -17.14
CA SER A 238 -14.76 -7.80 -16.93
C SER A 238 -15.37 -8.40 -15.68
N LEU A 239 -15.97 -7.55 -14.86
CA LEU A 239 -16.69 -7.91 -13.63
C LEU A 239 -18.21 -7.84 -13.83
N GLY A 240 -18.68 -7.70 -15.08
CA GLY A 240 -20.10 -7.60 -15.40
C GLY A 240 -20.41 -6.71 -16.58
N GLY A 241 -21.71 -6.57 -16.87
CA GLY A 241 -22.20 -5.74 -17.95
C GLY A 241 -22.08 -6.40 -19.33
N PRO A 242 -22.05 -5.62 -20.44
CA PRO A 242 -22.08 -6.18 -21.81
C PRO A 242 -20.85 -7.02 -22.18
N ALA A 243 -19.74 -6.84 -21.47
CA ALA A 243 -18.49 -7.57 -21.73
C ALA A 243 -18.44 -8.94 -21.06
N GLY A 244 -19.48 -9.34 -20.35
CA GLY A 244 -19.53 -10.65 -19.66
C GLY A 244 -18.93 -10.59 -18.25
N GLY A 245 -18.78 -11.76 -17.65
CA GLY A 245 -18.26 -11.93 -16.29
C GLY A 245 -19.26 -11.53 -15.19
N THR A 246 -18.88 -11.82 -13.97
CA THR A 246 -19.57 -11.39 -12.74
C THR A 246 -18.52 -11.03 -11.69
N LEU A 247 -18.95 -10.54 -10.53
CA LEU A 247 -18.02 -10.30 -9.41
C LEU A 247 -17.40 -11.59 -8.84
N GLU A 248 -18.03 -12.74 -9.05
CA GLU A 248 -17.54 -14.05 -8.59
C GLU A 248 -16.83 -14.83 -9.69
N ASP A 249 -17.08 -14.49 -10.95
CA ASP A 249 -16.58 -15.19 -12.15
C ASP A 249 -16.14 -14.14 -13.20
N PRO A 250 -14.96 -13.54 -13.02
CA PRO A 250 -14.46 -12.50 -13.90
C PRO A 250 -14.12 -13.07 -15.29
N GLU A 251 -14.45 -12.32 -16.36
CA GLU A 251 -14.18 -12.70 -17.74
C GLU A 251 -12.92 -12.00 -18.24
N LEU A 252 -11.93 -12.78 -18.70
CA LEU A 252 -10.69 -12.21 -19.26
C LEU A 252 -11.00 -11.43 -20.56
N LEU A 253 -10.65 -10.16 -20.59
CA LEU A 253 -10.78 -9.31 -21.77
C LEU A 253 -9.51 -9.33 -22.64
N TYR A 254 -8.36 -9.13 -22.03
CA TYR A 254 -7.06 -9.16 -22.70
C TYR A 254 -5.91 -9.26 -21.71
N HIS A 255 -4.74 -9.58 -22.24
CA HIS A 255 -3.47 -9.65 -21.54
C HIS A 255 -2.42 -8.78 -22.26
N MET A 256 -1.60 -8.09 -21.49
CA MET A 256 -0.51 -7.25 -21.99
C MET A 256 0.78 -7.60 -21.25
N ASP A 257 1.83 -7.87 -22.02
CA ASP A 257 3.20 -7.96 -21.52
C ASP A 257 3.94 -6.65 -21.79
N GLU A 258 4.74 -6.21 -20.85
CA GLU A 258 5.69 -5.12 -21.05
C GLU A 258 7.11 -5.71 -21.15
N PRO A 259 7.79 -5.54 -22.28
CA PRO A 259 9.11 -6.14 -22.50
C PRO A 259 10.12 -5.73 -21.43
N GLY A 260 10.77 -6.73 -20.81
CA GLY A 260 11.77 -6.54 -19.76
C GLY A 260 11.21 -6.52 -18.34
N VAL A 261 9.91 -6.45 -18.15
CA VAL A 261 9.27 -6.63 -16.83
C VAL A 261 9.41 -8.07 -16.40
N THR A 262 9.74 -8.27 -15.11
CA THR A 262 9.87 -9.59 -14.49
C THR A 262 8.92 -9.80 -13.33
N ILE A 263 8.58 -8.71 -12.62
CA ILE A 263 7.64 -8.72 -11.50
C ILE A 263 6.62 -7.60 -11.75
N GLY A 264 5.56 -7.90 -12.48
CA GLY A 264 4.40 -7.01 -12.59
C GLY A 264 3.76 -6.87 -11.22
N HIS A 265 3.72 -5.65 -10.66
CA HIS A 265 3.36 -5.41 -9.28
C HIS A 265 2.00 -4.77 -9.13
N SER A 266 1.83 -3.56 -9.63
CA SER A 266 0.61 -2.77 -9.39
C SER A 266 -0.11 -2.40 -10.68
N ALA A 267 -1.43 -2.41 -10.65
CA ALA A 267 -2.27 -1.89 -11.72
C ALA A 267 -3.39 -1.03 -11.12
N SER A 268 -3.50 0.21 -11.56
CA SER A 268 -4.50 1.15 -11.09
C SER A 268 -5.18 1.86 -12.27
N TRP A 269 -6.28 2.54 -12.01
CA TRP A 269 -7.13 3.14 -13.03
C TRP A 269 -7.19 4.66 -12.90
N THR A 270 -7.35 5.36 -14.02
CA THR A 270 -7.93 6.69 -13.98
C THR A 270 -9.41 6.61 -13.60
N TRP A 271 -9.92 7.61 -12.89
CA TRP A 271 -11.31 7.60 -12.38
C TRP A 271 -12.40 7.58 -13.48
N ASP A 272 -12.06 7.81 -14.73
CA ASP A 272 -12.96 7.62 -15.86
C ASP A 272 -12.82 6.24 -16.53
N GLY A 273 -11.94 5.38 -15.99
CA GLY A 273 -11.70 4.03 -16.47
C GLY A 273 -11.03 3.94 -17.84
N LYS A 274 -10.31 5.00 -18.28
CA LYS A 274 -9.76 5.06 -19.64
C LYS A 274 -8.29 4.74 -19.77
N VAL A 275 -7.54 4.90 -18.68
CA VAL A 275 -6.12 4.62 -18.66
C VAL A 275 -5.81 3.72 -17.48
N ILE A 276 -5.03 2.69 -17.72
CA ILE A 276 -4.42 1.84 -16.71
C ILE A 276 -3.01 2.34 -16.46
N ILE A 277 -2.63 2.46 -15.19
CA ILE A 277 -1.27 2.70 -14.73
C ILE A 277 -0.72 1.36 -14.28
N PHE A 278 0.36 0.91 -14.89
CA PHE A 278 1.01 -0.35 -14.57
C PHE A 278 2.39 -0.10 -13.99
N GLY A 279 2.70 -0.72 -12.87
CA GLY A 279 3.96 -0.65 -12.14
C GLY A 279 4.71 -1.98 -12.15
N HIS A 280 6.02 -1.89 -12.07
CA HIS A 280 6.97 -3.00 -12.02
C HIS A 280 7.79 -2.90 -10.74
N GLU A 281 8.06 -4.02 -10.08
CA GLU A 281 8.81 -4.08 -8.83
C GLU A 281 10.00 -5.06 -8.95
N PRO A 282 11.04 -4.72 -9.71
CA PRO A 282 12.24 -5.55 -9.75
C PRO A 282 12.88 -5.62 -8.36
N GLY A 283 13.48 -6.78 -8.05
CA GLY A 283 14.10 -6.98 -6.74
C GLY A 283 13.12 -7.11 -5.55
N GLY A 284 11.78 -7.11 -5.79
CA GLY A 284 10.76 -7.31 -4.77
C GLY A 284 10.80 -6.26 -3.65
N GLY A 285 11.08 -5.00 -3.99
CA GLY A 285 11.07 -3.88 -3.04
C GLY A 285 12.25 -3.81 -2.07
N VAL A 286 13.13 -4.82 -2.04
CA VAL A 286 14.27 -4.85 -1.10
C VAL A 286 15.60 -4.44 -1.74
N ALA A 287 15.68 -4.46 -3.06
CA ALA A 287 16.89 -4.12 -3.80
C ALA A 287 16.95 -2.63 -4.20
N PRO A 288 18.15 -2.05 -4.40
CA PRO A 288 18.33 -0.74 -5.00
C PRO A 288 18.17 -0.87 -6.52
N GLU A 289 17.01 -0.49 -7.05
CA GLU A 289 16.67 -0.62 -8.47
C GLU A 289 16.39 0.72 -9.15
N CYS A 290 16.78 1.84 -8.51
CA CYS A 290 16.63 3.20 -9.04
C CYS A 290 17.96 3.94 -9.15
N GLU A 291 19.08 3.26 -9.29
CA GLU A 291 20.35 3.92 -9.52
C GLU A 291 20.43 4.53 -10.93
N ALA A 292 21.30 5.51 -11.12
CA ALA A 292 21.52 6.10 -12.45
C ALA A 292 22.05 5.10 -13.49
N THR A 293 22.59 3.98 -13.03
CA THR A 293 23.14 2.88 -13.85
C THR A 293 22.11 1.78 -14.14
N ASP A 294 21.00 1.77 -13.44
CA ASP A 294 19.96 0.77 -13.63
C ASP A 294 19.19 1.02 -14.95
N PRO A 295 18.61 -0.03 -15.52
CA PRO A 295 17.69 0.14 -16.62
C PRO A 295 16.53 1.07 -16.22
N PRO A 296 16.21 2.13 -16.98
CA PRO A 296 15.09 3.03 -16.65
C PRO A 296 13.74 2.31 -16.49
N LEU A 297 13.60 1.14 -17.09
CA LEU A 297 12.45 0.26 -16.94
C LEU A 297 12.14 -0.05 -15.45
N ASN A 298 13.17 -0.22 -14.62
CA ASN A 298 13.05 -0.64 -13.21
C ASN A 298 12.29 0.38 -12.34
N TYR A 299 12.31 1.65 -12.74
CA TYR A 299 11.66 2.75 -12.03
C TYR A 299 10.74 3.58 -12.94
N THR A 300 9.92 2.86 -13.76
CA THR A 300 8.98 3.45 -14.72
C THR A 300 7.56 2.95 -14.50
N TYR A 301 6.58 3.86 -14.41
CA TYR A 301 5.17 3.54 -14.63
C TYR A 301 4.82 3.61 -16.11
N PHE A 302 4.02 2.65 -16.55
CA PHE A 302 3.52 2.56 -17.92
C PHE A 302 2.03 2.91 -17.96
N PHE A 303 1.61 3.63 -18.98
CA PHE A 303 0.23 4.04 -19.18
C PHE A 303 -0.35 3.34 -20.41
N TYR A 304 -1.50 2.71 -20.22
CA TYR A 304 -2.17 1.95 -21.27
C TYR A 304 -3.60 2.43 -21.48
N ASN A 305 -4.04 2.47 -22.72
CA ASN A 305 -5.45 2.65 -23.03
C ASN A 305 -6.24 1.45 -22.52
N ALA A 306 -7.19 1.68 -21.64
CA ALA A 306 -7.92 0.63 -20.93
C ALA A 306 -8.87 -0.21 -21.82
N ASP A 307 -9.26 0.31 -22.99
CA ASP A 307 -10.14 -0.39 -23.91
C ASP A 307 -9.37 -1.26 -24.93
N THR A 308 -8.15 -0.83 -25.30
CA THR A 308 -7.38 -1.46 -26.37
C THR A 308 -6.11 -2.17 -25.89
N GLY A 309 -5.67 -1.93 -24.66
CA GLY A 309 -4.37 -2.38 -24.17
C GLY A 309 -3.17 -1.66 -24.82
N ALA A 310 -3.39 -0.68 -25.71
CA ALA A 310 -2.30 0.02 -26.35
C ALA A 310 -1.55 0.92 -25.36
N LYS A 311 -0.22 0.82 -25.33
CA LYS A 311 0.64 1.72 -24.54
C LYS A 311 0.51 3.15 -25.07
N VAL A 312 0.20 4.10 -24.20
CA VAL A 312 -0.04 5.50 -24.52
C VAL A 312 1.01 6.44 -23.92
N GLY A 313 1.90 5.92 -23.09
CA GLY A 313 3.01 6.67 -22.49
C GLY A 313 3.64 5.96 -21.32
N SER A 314 4.58 6.65 -20.68
CA SER A 314 5.24 6.19 -19.46
C SER A 314 5.84 7.36 -18.70
N TRP A 315 6.09 7.17 -17.41
CA TRP A 315 6.82 8.14 -16.58
C TRP A 315 7.89 7.39 -15.80
N THR A 316 9.13 7.89 -15.94
CA THR A 316 10.30 7.37 -15.24
C THR A 316 10.66 8.32 -14.10
N LEU A 317 10.97 7.80 -12.92
CA LEU A 317 11.42 8.58 -11.77
C LEU A 317 12.66 9.40 -12.14
N PRO A 318 12.65 10.74 -12.03
CA PRO A 318 13.75 11.58 -12.53
C PRO A 318 14.89 11.74 -11.51
N ARG A 319 14.79 11.13 -10.32
CA ARG A 319 15.78 11.21 -9.25
C ARG A 319 16.41 9.84 -9.01
N PRO A 320 17.60 9.57 -9.58
CA PRO A 320 18.33 8.37 -9.23
C PRO A 320 18.67 8.34 -7.73
N GLN A 321 18.60 7.17 -7.14
CA GLN A 321 18.90 6.91 -5.75
C GLN A 321 20.31 6.32 -5.59
N SER A 322 20.81 6.18 -4.37
CA SER A 322 22.10 5.55 -4.12
C SER A 322 21.98 4.03 -4.04
N ALA A 323 23.11 3.32 -4.22
CA ALA A 323 23.21 1.86 -4.11
C ALA A 323 22.81 1.29 -2.73
N GLY A 324 22.59 2.18 -1.77
CA GLY A 324 22.18 1.79 -0.43
C GLY A 324 20.68 1.90 -0.16
N GLU A 325 19.90 2.39 -1.12
CA GLU A 325 18.49 2.68 -0.93
C GLU A 325 17.63 1.66 -1.67
N ASN A 326 16.87 0.82 -0.94
CA ASN A 326 15.86 0.03 -1.61
C ASN A 326 14.88 0.99 -2.32
N CYS A 327 14.72 0.81 -3.60
CA CYS A 327 13.91 1.70 -4.43
C CYS A 327 13.39 0.96 -5.66
N THR A 328 12.09 1.03 -5.83
CA THR A 328 11.36 0.75 -7.05
C THR A 328 10.02 1.46 -6.95
N LEU A 329 9.30 1.66 -8.04
CA LEU A 329 7.97 2.26 -7.97
C LEU A 329 7.00 1.25 -7.34
N HIS A 330 6.29 1.67 -6.29
CA HIS A 330 5.49 0.77 -5.49
C HIS A 330 4.00 1.15 -5.54
N ASN A 331 3.36 1.43 -4.41
CA ASN A 331 1.92 1.63 -4.36
C ASN A 331 1.47 3.03 -4.73
N LEU A 332 0.38 3.10 -5.47
CA LEU A 332 -0.14 4.34 -6.04
C LEU A 332 -1.66 4.43 -6.00
N ASN A 333 -2.17 5.66 -6.01
CA ASN A 333 -3.55 5.91 -6.42
C ASN A 333 -3.67 7.15 -7.31
N THR A 334 -4.81 7.29 -7.98
CA THR A 334 -5.11 8.47 -8.79
C THR A 334 -6.01 9.43 -8.03
N VAL A 335 -5.77 10.74 -8.20
CA VAL A 335 -6.60 11.79 -7.62
C VAL A 335 -7.97 11.81 -8.29
N PRO A 336 -9.11 11.84 -7.56
CA PRO A 336 -10.45 11.76 -8.12
C PRO A 336 -10.86 13.06 -8.83
N LEU A 337 -10.38 13.24 -10.07
CA LEU A 337 -10.54 14.43 -10.90
C LEU A 337 -11.37 14.16 -12.16
N ARG A 338 -12.16 15.16 -12.59
CA ARG A 338 -13.00 15.05 -13.81
C ARG A 338 -12.26 15.33 -15.11
N LYS A 339 -11.15 16.06 -15.06
CA LYS A 339 -10.51 16.63 -16.27
C LYS A 339 -9.02 16.37 -16.38
N ARG A 340 -8.43 15.82 -15.33
CA ARG A 340 -6.99 15.58 -15.25
C ARG A 340 -6.73 14.18 -14.75
N TYR A 341 -5.57 13.68 -15.07
CA TYR A 341 -5.00 12.47 -14.52
C TYR A 341 -3.78 12.87 -13.70
N VAL A 342 -3.90 12.73 -12.41
CA VAL A 342 -2.80 12.97 -11.46
C VAL A 342 -2.69 11.72 -10.61
N LEU A 343 -1.50 11.13 -10.55
CA LEU A 343 -1.20 10.03 -9.64
C LEU A 343 -0.37 10.53 -8.47
N VAL A 344 -0.48 9.83 -7.36
CA VAL A 344 0.37 9.93 -6.18
C VAL A 344 0.89 8.53 -5.90
N HIS A 345 2.16 8.40 -5.60
CA HIS A 345 2.76 7.09 -5.30
C HIS A 345 3.88 7.19 -4.28
N GLY A 346 4.12 6.08 -3.59
CA GLY A 346 5.31 5.79 -2.81
C GLY A 346 6.29 4.96 -3.60
N SER A 347 7.56 5.09 -3.30
CA SER A 347 8.66 4.38 -3.99
C SER A 347 9.78 4.06 -3.00
N TYR A 348 9.41 3.46 -1.88
CA TYR A 348 10.35 3.11 -0.82
C TYR A 348 11.24 4.32 -0.42
N GLN A 349 12.57 4.18 -0.41
CA GLN A 349 13.47 5.25 0.01
C GLN A 349 13.53 6.44 -0.95
N SER A 350 13.02 6.35 -2.19
CA SER A 350 12.83 7.54 -3.02
C SER A 350 11.57 8.35 -2.66
N GLY A 351 10.85 7.94 -1.62
CA GLY A 351 9.77 8.71 -1.01
C GLY A 351 8.50 8.83 -1.85
N THR A 352 7.88 10.00 -1.77
CA THR A 352 6.57 10.30 -2.39
C THR A 352 6.71 11.17 -3.62
N SER A 353 5.99 10.85 -4.70
CA SER A 353 5.85 11.72 -5.88
C SER A 353 4.40 11.98 -6.27
N VAL A 354 4.17 13.15 -6.90
CA VAL A 354 2.91 13.58 -7.50
C VAL A 354 3.14 13.84 -8.99
N VAL A 355 2.44 13.15 -9.87
CA VAL A 355 2.68 13.20 -11.31
C VAL A 355 1.41 13.54 -12.08
N ASP A 356 1.44 14.58 -12.92
CA ASP A 356 0.39 14.88 -13.91
C ASP A 356 0.69 14.10 -15.20
N PHE A 357 -0.17 13.16 -15.52
CA PHE A 357 -0.15 12.40 -16.76
C PHE A 357 -1.44 12.60 -17.58
N THR A 358 -2.06 13.78 -17.46
CA THR A 358 -3.24 14.17 -18.25
C THR A 358 -3.01 13.99 -19.75
N ASN A 359 -1.78 14.21 -20.19
CA ASN A 359 -1.25 13.74 -21.47
C ASN A 359 -0.27 12.59 -21.18
N PRO A 360 -0.69 11.32 -21.30
CA PRO A 360 0.16 10.18 -20.94
C PRO A 360 1.46 10.09 -21.73
N ALA A 361 1.49 10.64 -22.95
CA ALA A 361 2.70 10.68 -23.78
C ALA A 361 3.73 11.74 -23.33
N ASN A 362 3.35 12.65 -22.42
CA ASN A 362 4.23 13.68 -21.89
C ASN A 362 3.88 13.97 -20.41
N PRO A 363 4.08 13.00 -19.52
CA PRO A 363 3.83 13.17 -18.10
C PRO A 363 4.83 14.12 -17.46
N ARG A 364 4.46 14.66 -16.31
CA ARG A 364 5.27 15.65 -15.62
C ARG A 364 5.18 15.47 -14.12
N GLU A 365 6.31 15.33 -13.44
CA GLU A 365 6.35 15.40 -12.00
C GLU A 365 5.98 16.81 -11.52
N LEU A 366 5.08 16.88 -10.59
CA LEU A 366 4.58 18.13 -10.01
C LEU A 366 5.22 18.44 -8.67
N ALA A 367 5.46 17.39 -7.88
CA ALA A 367 6.02 17.50 -6.55
C ALA A 367 6.60 16.16 -6.09
N TRP A 368 7.54 16.25 -5.17
CA TRP A 368 8.17 15.08 -4.55
C TRP A 368 8.66 15.37 -3.13
N SER A 369 8.79 14.33 -2.31
CA SER A 369 9.56 14.25 -1.07
C SER A 369 10.50 13.06 -1.20
N ASP A 370 11.78 13.24 -0.83
CA ASP A 370 12.85 12.27 -1.02
C ASP A 370 13.70 12.24 0.27
N PRO A 371 13.36 11.36 1.23
CA PRO A 371 14.04 11.31 2.50
C PRO A 371 15.51 10.89 2.35
N PRO A 372 16.38 11.26 3.30
CA PRO A 372 17.76 10.79 3.28
C PRO A 372 17.83 9.26 3.38
N PRO A 373 18.89 8.64 2.80
CA PRO A 373 19.13 7.21 2.92
C PRO A 373 19.14 6.71 4.36
N ILE A 374 18.54 5.54 4.59
CA ILE A 374 18.64 4.85 5.88
C ILE A 374 20.01 4.20 6.00
N VAL A 375 20.68 4.40 7.15
CA VAL A 375 22.02 3.84 7.42
C VAL A 375 21.98 3.03 8.72
N PRO A 376 22.34 1.75 8.72
CA PRO A 376 22.76 0.93 7.57
C PRO A 376 21.59 0.71 6.60
N THR A 377 21.92 0.43 5.34
CA THR A 377 20.93 0.21 4.29
C THR A 377 20.02 -0.95 4.63
N ASP A 378 18.72 -0.69 4.67
CA ASP A 378 17.72 -1.67 5.03
C ASP A 378 16.39 -1.34 4.32
N LEU A 379 15.43 -2.22 4.44
CA LEU A 379 14.07 -1.98 3.96
C LEU A 379 13.48 -0.74 4.65
N GLY A 380 13.11 0.26 3.88
CA GLY A 380 12.57 1.50 4.44
C GLY A 380 11.88 2.40 3.44
N GLY A 381 11.49 3.58 3.90
CA GLY A 381 10.83 4.59 3.11
C GLY A 381 9.34 4.34 2.86
N ALA A 382 8.78 4.94 1.81
CA ALA A 382 7.37 4.95 1.51
C ALA A 382 6.87 3.61 0.94
N TRP A 383 6.20 2.80 1.76
CA TRP A 383 5.46 1.62 1.28
C TRP A 383 4.34 2.03 0.33
N SER A 384 3.55 3.02 0.75
CA SER A 384 2.48 3.60 -0.07
C SER A 384 2.34 5.08 0.18
N SER A 385 1.87 5.80 -0.86
CA SER A 385 1.49 7.20 -0.74
C SER A 385 0.20 7.43 -1.51
N TYR A 386 -0.88 7.78 -0.78
CA TYR A 386 -2.20 7.90 -1.36
C TYR A 386 -2.85 9.25 -1.14
N TRP A 387 -3.50 9.74 -2.17
CA TRP A 387 -4.37 10.91 -2.07
C TRP A 387 -5.70 10.54 -1.43
N TYR A 388 -6.01 11.20 -0.31
CA TYR A 388 -7.32 11.16 0.31
C TYR A 388 -7.73 12.55 0.79
N ASN A 389 -8.82 13.08 0.24
CA ASN A 389 -9.47 14.33 0.69
C ASN A 389 -8.56 15.56 0.83
N ASN A 390 -7.73 15.86 -0.17
CA ASN A 390 -6.79 16.98 -0.29
C ASN A 390 -5.46 16.81 0.47
N PHE A 391 -5.19 15.63 0.99
CA PHE A 391 -3.92 15.29 1.62
C PHE A 391 -3.35 14.02 0.99
N ILE A 392 -2.07 13.85 1.15
CA ILE A 392 -1.32 12.64 0.79
C ILE A 392 -0.91 12.00 2.10
N TYR A 393 -1.22 10.74 2.23
CA TYR A 393 -0.88 9.91 3.38
C TYR A 393 0.16 8.89 2.91
N GLU A 394 1.36 9.02 3.47
CA GLU A 394 2.47 8.13 3.24
C GLU A 394 2.60 7.20 4.43
N THR A 395 2.56 5.89 4.18
CA THR A 395 3.02 4.92 5.17
C THR A 395 4.51 4.71 4.96
N ASN A 396 5.28 5.13 5.95
CA ASN A 396 6.72 4.94 5.93
C ASN A 396 7.07 3.70 6.73
N ILE A 397 7.76 2.75 6.10
CA ILE A 397 8.10 1.44 6.64
C ILE A 397 8.73 1.53 8.03
N THR A 398 9.65 2.48 8.21
CA THR A 398 10.47 2.60 9.42
C THR A 398 10.03 3.72 10.36
N GLU A 399 9.16 4.63 9.91
CA GLU A 399 8.82 5.84 10.66
C GLU A 399 7.36 5.91 11.11
N GLY A 400 6.43 5.26 10.40
CA GLY A 400 5.01 5.33 10.69
C GLY A 400 4.19 6.07 9.64
N LEU A 401 3.44 7.10 10.05
CA LEU A 401 2.53 7.84 9.17
C LEU A 401 3.02 9.25 8.91
N ASN A 402 3.27 9.59 7.66
CA ASN A 402 3.56 10.95 7.19
C ASN A 402 2.36 11.51 6.42
N ILE A 403 2.05 12.79 6.61
CA ILE A 403 0.95 13.46 5.92
C ILE A 403 1.49 14.71 5.23
N PHE A 404 1.20 14.81 3.92
CA PHE A 404 1.55 15.98 3.11
C PHE A 404 0.31 16.66 2.54
N ARG A 405 0.50 17.91 2.16
CA ARG A 405 -0.44 18.65 1.34
C ARG A 405 0.23 19.15 0.07
N PHE A 406 -0.23 18.68 -1.05
CA PHE A 406 0.14 19.25 -2.34
C PHE A 406 -0.67 20.54 -2.59
N THR A 407 0.04 21.65 -2.85
CA THR A 407 -0.57 22.98 -3.00
C THR A 407 -0.71 23.41 -4.47
N GLY A 408 -0.37 22.55 -5.42
CA GLY A 408 -0.55 22.80 -6.84
C GLY A 408 -2.03 22.85 -7.26
N ARG A 409 -2.32 23.63 -8.27
CA ARG A 409 -3.68 23.79 -8.81
C ARG A 409 -4.19 22.57 -9.61
N GLU A 410 -3.29 21.64 -9.91
CA GLU A 410 -3.57 20.45 -10.70
C GLU A 410 -4.59 19.53 -10.03
N THR A 411 -4.65 19.53 -8.70
CA THR A 411 -5.62 18.76 -7.90
C THR A 411 -6.87 19.56 -7.53
N ALA A 412 -6.97 20.82 -8.01
CA ALA A 412 -8.15 21.64 -7.73
C ALA A 412 -9.43 21.00 -8.30
N GLY A 413 -10.45 20.86 -7.47
CA GLY A 413 -11.70 20.22 -7.84
C GLY A 413 -11.72 18.70 -7.73
N ALA A 414 -10.73 18.12 -7.05
CA ALA A 414 -10.77 16.72 -6.63
C ALA A 414 -12.03 16.46 -5.79
N LEU A 415 -12.70 15.35 -6.07
CA LEU A 415 -13.88 14.94 -5.30
C LEU A 415 -13.46 14.50 -3.90
N ARG A 416 -14.29 14.80 -2.93
CA ARG A 416 -14.14 14.23 -1.60
C ARG A 416 -14.77 12.85 -1.56
N LEU A 417 -14.07 11.91 -0.95
CA LEU A 417 -14.50 10.54 -0.79
C LEU A 417 -14.93 10.32 0.66
N GLY A 418 -15.99 9.54 0.85
CA GLY A 418 -16.40 9.11 2.20
C GLY A 418 -15.48 8.06 2.79
N HIS A 419 -14.85 7.27 1.91
CA HIS A 419 -13.87 6.21 2.23
C HIS A 419 -13.03 5.91 1.00
N LEU A 420 -11.97 5.16 1.17
CA LEU A 420 -11.08 4.71 0.10
C LEU A 420 -10.32 3.45 0.53
N ASN A 421 -10.50 2.38 -0.22
CA ASN A 421 -9.54 1.29 -0.35
C ASN A 421 -8.75 1.58 -1.63
N PRO A 422 -7.44 1.86 -1.56
CA PRO A 422 -6.72 2.45 -2.71
C PRO A 422 -6.75 1.62 -3.99
N GLN A 423 -6.82 0.30 -3.86
CA GLN A 423 -6.91 -0.63 -4.99
C GLN A 423 -8.32 -0.67 -5.62
N THR A 424 -9.34 -0.07 -4.97
CA THR A 424 -10.74 -0.14 -5.46
C THR A 424 -11.35 1.23 -5.69
N GLN A 425 -11.72 1.51 -6.92
CA GLN A 425 -12.53 2.66 -7.31
C GLN A 425 -14.00 2.22 -7.48
N GLU A 426 -14.86 2.56 -6.51
CA GLU A 426 -16.24 2.06 -6.48
C GLU A 426 -17.17 2.70 -7.53
N PHE A 427 -16.72 3.73 -8.23
CA PHE A 427 -17.48 4.42 -9.26
C PHE A 427 -16.57 5.07 -10.29
N THR A 428 -17.15 5.41 -11.44
CA THR A 428 -16.46 6.18 -12.48
C THR A 428 -16.85 7.65 -12.43
N ILE A 429 -15.90 8.53 -12.75
CA ILE A 429 -16.10 9.98 -12.85
C ILE A 429 -16.24 10.36 -14.33
N ASP A 430 -17.45 10.63 -14.78
CA ASP A 430 -17.67 11.11 -16.15
C ASP A 430 -17.13 12.53 -16.37
N LYS A 431 -16.48 12.76 -17.51
CA LYS A 431 -16.22 14.12 -17.99
C LYS A 431 -17.57 14.80 -18.20
N ARG A 432 -17.87 15.90 -17.50
CA ARG A 432 -19.11 16.66 -17.72
C ARG A 432 -19.23 16.99 -19.21
N LYS A 433 -20.26 16.51 -19.90
CA LYS A 433 -20.68 17.08 -21.18
C LYS A 433 -20.94 18.56 -20.92
N LYS A 434 -20.32 19.45 -21.70
CA LYS A 434 -20.70 20.87 -21.67
C LYS A 434 -22.21 20.90 -21.89
N GLY A 435 -22.99 21.21 -20.87
CA GLY A 435 -24.42 21.41 -21.03
C GLY A 435 -24.63 22.48 -22.10
N LYS A 436 -25.40 22.18 -23.14
CA LYS A 436 -25.99 23.22 -23.96
C LYS A 436 -26.74 24.09 -22.97
N ARG A 437 -26.34 25.34 -22.82
CA ARG A 437 -27.21 26.35 -22.20
C ARG A 437 -28.48 26.38 -23.08
N ALA A 438 -29.61 26.04 -22.50
CA ALA A 438 -30.90 26.31 -23.07
C ALA A 438 -31.14 27.82 -23.08
#